data_7905edbfd5220006ad848ce97fc65bbf
#
_entry.id   7905edbfd5220006ad848ce97fc65bbf
#
_cell.length_a   1.000
_cell.length_b   1.000
_cell.length_c   1.000
_cell.angle_alpha   90.00
_cell.angle_beta   90.00
_cell.angle_gamma   90.00
#
_symmetry.space_group_name_H-M   'P 1'
#
loop_
_entity.id
_entity.type
_entity.pdbx_description
1 polymer ?
#
loop_
_entity_poly.entity_id
_entity_poly.type
_entity_poly.pdbx_seq_one_letter_code
_entity_poly.pdbx_strand_id
1 'polypeptide(L)' 'NVREACEKAGMSYSKGWSLIRTAEQELGCPVVERSPGGKSGGIAQVSDTGHILMEKYERLEREVAEFTEKKFREIF' A
#
# COMPACT_ATOMS: atom_id res chain seq x y z
N ASN A 1 -8.24 7.79 5.57
CA ASN A 1 -7.07 7.53 6.39
C ASN A 1 -6.34 6.28 5.92
N VAL A 2 -5.20 5.99 6.51
CA VAL A 2 -4.38 4.84 6.09
C VAL A 2 -5.12 3.51 6.26
N ARG A 3 -5.86 3.35 7.34
CA ARG A 3 -6.61 2.12 7.59
C ARG A 3 -7.65 1.85 6.49
N GLU A 4 -8.41 2.87 6.14
CA GLU A 4 -9.41 2.75 5.06
C GLU A 4 -8.75 2.47 3.72
N ALA A 5 -7.62 3.11 3.44
CA ALA A 5 -6.88 2.88 2.21
C ALA A 5 -6.39 1.44 2.11
N CYS A 6 -5.91 0.87 3.22
CA CYS A 6 -5.48 -0.53 3.26
C CYS A 6 -6.66 -1.47 3.02
N GLU A 7 -7.81 -1.19 3.64
CA GLU A 7 -9.02 -1.99 3.44
C GLU A 7 -9.45 -1.98 1.98
N LYS A 8 -9.45 -0.81 1.35
CA LYS A 8 -9.81 -0.69 -0.07
C LYS A 8 -8.84 -1.41 -0.97
N ALA A 9 -7.55 -1.41 -0.62
CA ALA A 9 -6.53 -2.08 -1.42
C ALA A 9 -6.43 -3.58 -1.13
N GLY A 10 -7.20 -4.08 -0.17
CA GLY A 10 -7.20 -5.50 0.16
C GLY A 10 -5.94 -5.96 0.87
N MET A 11 -5.29 -5.10 1.61
CA MET A 11 -4.06 -5.44 2.33
C MET A 11 -4.20 -5.15 3.83
N SER A 12 -3.36 -5.81 4.62
CA SER A 12 -3.34 -5.57 6.06
C SER A 12 -2.78 -4.19 6.37
N TYR A 13 -3.11 -3.68 7.54
CA TYR A 13 -2.61 -2.39 8.01
C TYR A 13 -1.07 -2.37 8.10
N SER A 14 -0.49 -3.45 8.66
CA SER A 14 0.97 -3.59 8.75
C SER A 14 1.63 -3.58 7.39
N LYS A 15 1.05 -4.29 6.43
CA LYS A 15 1.58 -4.35 5.07
C LYS A 15 1.48 -2.99 4.38
N GLY A 16 0.37 -2.31 4.58
CA GLY A 16 0.18 -0.97 4.03
C GLY A 16 1.25 0.00 4.54
N TRP A 17 1.51 0.01 5.85
CA TRP A 17 2.55 0.88 6.41
C TRP A 17 3.95 0.51 5.96
N SER A 18 4.22 -0.79 5.82
CA SER A 18 5.51 -1.25 5.29
C SER A 18 5.72 -0.75 3.86
N LEU A 19 4.68 -0.86 3.04
CA LEU A 19 4.70 -0.35 1.66
C LEU A 19 4.92 1.15 1.63
N ILE A 20 4.20 1.89 2.46
CA ILE A 20 4.32 3.35 2.54
C ILE A 20 5.75 3.74 2.89
N ARG A 21 6.35 3.13 3.90
CA ARG A 21 7.71 3.44 4.31
C ARG A 21 8.73 3.15 3.21
N THR A 22 8.60 2.00 2.57
CA THR A 22 9.48 1.62 1.46
C THR A 22 9.35 2.60 0.30
N ALA A 23 8.10 2.94 -0.05
CA ALA A 23 7.83 3.87 -1.13
C ALA A 23 8.41 5.26 -0.84
N GLU A 24 8.25 5.74 0.37
CA GLU A 24 8.79 7.04 0.75
C GLU A 24 10.32 7.06 0.63
N GLN A 25 10.97 5.95 1.02
CA GLN A 25 12.41 5.83 0.88
C GLN A 25 12.86 5.80 -0.58
N GLU A 26 12.19 4.98 -1.38
CA GLU A 26 12.58 4.80 -2.79
C GLU A 26 12.26 6.02 -3.64
N LEU A 27 11.12 6.65 -3.40
CA LEU A 27 10.69 7.81 -4.19
C LEU A 27 11.26 9.12 -3.66
N GLY A 28 11.71 9.14 -2.41
CA GLY A 28 12.24 10.36 -1.78
C GLY A 28 11.19 11.43 -1.54
N CYS A 29 9.92 11.04 -1.48
CA CYS A 29 8.84 11.99 -1.24
C CYS A 29 7.77 11.36 -0.33
N PRO A 30 7.01 12.19 0.41
CA PRO A 30 5.96 11.67 1.28
C PRO A 30 4.83 11.04 0.47
N VAL A 31 4.41 9.87 0.91
CA VAL A 31 3.23 9.18 0.37
C VAL A 31 2.01 9.47 1.24
N VAL A 32 2.27 9.76 2.51
CA VAL A 32 1.25 10.04 3.51
C VAL A 32 1.34 11.49 3.91
N GLU A 33 0.19 12.15 3.94
CA GLU A 33 0.06 13.51 4.45
C GLU A 33 -0.35 13.45 5.92
N ARG A 34 0.37 14.18 6.76
CA ARG A 34 0.07 14.22 8.19
C ARG A 34 -0.44 15.60 8.55
N SER A 35 -1.63 15.64 9.14
CA SER A 35 -2.17 16.88 9.66
C SER A 35 -1.58 17.17 11.03
N PRO A 36 -1.28 18.44 11.36
CA PRO A 36 -0.86 18.79 12.71
C PRO A 36 -1.92 18.36 13.70
N GLY A 37 -1.49 17.80 14.82
CA GLY A 37 -2.40 17.17 15.74
C GLY A 37 -3.27 18.14 16.50
N GLY A 38 -4.50 17.73 16.78
CA GLY A 38 -5.29 18.24 17.87
C GLY A 38 -4.99 17.40 19.10
N LYS A 39 -5.99 17.17 19.92
CA LYS A 39 -5.86 16.43 21.18
C LYS A 39 -5.40 14.99 21.00
N SER A 40 -5.66 14.40 19.86
CA SER A 40 -5.34 13.01 19.56
C SER A 40 -4.10 12.84 18.69
N GLY A 41 -3.32 13.90 18.50
CA GLY A 41 -2.20 13.88 17.57
C GLY A 41 -2.63 14.07 16.12
N GLY A 42 -1.71 13.93 15.20
CA GLY A 42 -2.01 14.11 13.79
C GLY A 42 -2.75 12.93 13.19
N ILE A 43 -3.50 13.21 12.14
CA ILE A 43 -4.17 12.19 11.34
C ILE A 43 -3.34 11.95 10.09
N ALA A 44 -2.99 10.69 9.84
CA ALA A 44 -2.28 10.31 8.62
C ALA A 44 -3.31 10.01 7.52
N GLN A 45 -3.16 10.69 6.39
CA GLN A 45 -3.99 10.48 5.22
C GLN A 45 -3.10 10.02 4.07
N VAL A 46 -3.60 9.07 3.29
CA VAL A 46 -2.86 8.62 2.11
C VAL A 46 -3.05 9.65 1.00
N SER A 47 -1.95 10.13 0.45
CA SER A 47 -1.99 11.10 -0.66
C SER A 47 -2.55 10.44 -1.92
N ASP A 48 -2.88 11.23 -2.93
CA ASP A 48 -3.31 10.72 -4.24
C ASP A 48 -2.24 9.81 -4.83
N THR A 49 -0.99 10.21 -4.75
CA THR A 49 0.14 9.38 -5.20
C THR A 49 0.19 8.07 -4.41
N GLY A 50 -0.06 8.13 -3.10
CA GLY A 50 -0.09 6.95 -2.25
C GLY A 50 -1.20 5.98 -2.64
N HIS A 51 -2.37 6.48 -2.99
CA HIS A 51 -3.48 5.64 -3.47
C HIS A 51 -3.10 4.92 -4.76
N ILE A 52 -2.50 5.64 -5.71
CA ILE A 52 -2.05 5.06 -6.97
C ILE A 52 -1.02 3.96 -6.71
N LEU A 53 -0.08 4.23 -5.81
CA LEU A 53 0.95 3.28 -5.46
C LEU A 53 0.38 2.01 -4.84
N MET A 54 -0.58 2.15 -3.94
CA MET A 54 -1.23 1.02 -3.30
C MET A 54 -2.00 0.17 -4.30
N GLU A 55 -2.68 0.80 -5.26
CA GLU A 55 -3.37 0.09 -6.33
C GLU A 55 -2.41 -0.69 -7.22
N LYS A 56 -1.27 -0.08 -7.56
CA LYS A 56 -0.24 -0.74 -8.36
C LYS A 56 0.35 -1.94 -7.62
N TYR A 57 0.56 -1.81 -6.32
CA TYR A 57 1.11 -2.90 -5.52
C TYR A 57 0.12 -4.07 -5.43
N GLU A 58 -1.15 -3.79 -5.22
CA GLU A 58 -2.20 -4.82 -5.22
C GLU A 58 -2.24 -5.55 -6.57
N ARG A 59 -2.15 -4.80 -7.65
CA ARG A 59 -2.12 -5.38 -9.00
C ARG A 59 -0.89 -6.27 -9.18
N LEU A 60 0.26 -5.82 -8.72
CA LEU A 60 1.49 -6.61 -8.80
C LEU A 60 1.33 -7.94 -8.07
N GLU A 61 0.83 -7.90 -6.84
CA GLU A 61 0.64 -9.12 -6.06
C GLU A 61 -0.35 -10.08 -6.73
N ARG A 62 -1.44 -9.55 -7.27
CA ARG A 62 -2.43 -10.35 -7.95
C ARG A 62 -1.86 -11.03 -9.19
N GLU A 63 -1.13 -10.29 -10.01
CA GLU A 63 -0.56 -10.83 -11.24
C GLU A 63 0.52 -11.85 -10.95
N VAL A 64 1.33 -11.63 -9.92
CA VAL A 64 2.34 -12.62 -9.49
C VAL A 64 1.67 -13.89 -8.99
N ALA A 65 0.59 -13.76 -8.21
CA ALA A 65 -0.14 -14.93 -7.72
C ALA A 65 -0.76 -15.72 -8.87
N GLU A 66 -1.35 -15.05 -9.83
CA GLU A 66 -1.94 -15.68 -11.02
C GLU A 66 -0.87 -16.42 -11.84
N PHE A 67 0.27 -15.80 -12.02
CA PHE A 67 1.39 -16.39 -12.73
C PHE A 67 1.94 -17.61 -11.99
N THR A 68 2.05 -17.52 -10.68
CA THR A 68 2.51 -18.62 -9.85
C THR A 68 1.58 -19.83 -9.97
N GLU A 69 0.27 -19.58 -9.92
CA GLU A 69 -0.72 -20.65 -10.06
C GLU A 69 -0.62 -21.31 -11.43
N LYS A 70 -0.50 -20.53 -12.48
CA LYS A 70 -0.34 -21.05 -13.83
C LYS A 70 0.90 -21.92 -13.94
N LYS A 71 2.03 -21.46 -13.43
CA LYS A 71 3.28 -22.19 -13.46
C LYS A 71 3.22 -23.46 -12.62
N PHE A 72 2.54 -23.39 -11.50
CA PHE A 72 2.34 -24.57 -10.66
C PHE A 72 1.65 -25.69 -11.43
N ARG A 73 0.58 -25.36 -12.15
CA ARG A 73 -0.16 -26.32 -12.96
C ARG A 73 0.67 -26.90 -14.10
N GLU A 74 1.55 -26.10 -14.70
CA GLU A 74 2.43 -26.55 -15.78
C GLU A 74 3.54 -27.47 -15.28
N ILE A 75 4.07 -27.21 -14.09
CA ILE A 75 5.26 -27.91 -13.58
C ILE A 75 4.88 -29.13 -12.74
N PHE A 76 3.81 -29.05 -11.99
CA PHE A 76 3.35 -30.14 -11.12
C PHE A 76 2.12 -30.82 -11.68
#